data_86b1affa35fb60322ff37aa6136df480
#
_entry.id   86b1affa35fb60322ff37aa6136df480
#
_cell.length_a   1.000
_cell.length_b   1.000
_cell.length_c   1.000
_cell.angle_alpha   90.00
_cell.angle_beta   90.00
_cell.angle_gamma   90.00
#
_symmetry.space_group_name_H-M   'P 1'
#
loop_
_entity.id
_entity.type
_entity.pdbx_description
1 polymer ?
#
loop_
_entity_poly.entity_id
_entity_poly.type
_entity_poly.pdbx_seq_one_letter_code
_entity_poly.pdbx_strand_id
1 'polypeptide(L)' 'MSSQKFFRRKDAGAYLRATFGFGSEKTLAKLACMGGGPEYRKVGPMVIYEKDTLEAWALKQIGAPIRHTSEADLNNNPIK' A
#
# COMPACT_ATOMS: atom_id res chain seq x y z
N MET A 1 5.58 11.39 -22.15
CA MET A 1 4.95 11.34 -21.43
C MET A 1 5.25 11.39 -20.18
N SER A 2 4.82 11.84 -19.45
CA SER A 2 5.18 11.95 -18.12
C SER A 2 4.57 10.92 -17.32
N SER A 3 5.21 10.53 -16.27
CA SER A 3 4.64 9.58 -15.39
C SER A 3 3.62 10.27 -14.52
N GLN A 4 2.64 9.53 -14.11
CA GLN A 4 1.61 10.05 -13.26
C GLN A 4 2.15 10.11 -11.85
N LYS A 5 2.09 11.29 -11.25
CA LYS A 5 2.61 11.47 -9.92
C LYS A 5 1.56 11.27 -8.85
N PHE A 6 0.31 11.57 -9.18
CA PHE A 6 -0.79 11.44 -8.22
C PHE A 6 -1.81 10.46 -8.77
N PHE A 7 -2.38 9.68 -7.88
CA PHE A 7 -3.38 8.69 -8.23
C PHE A 7 -4.63 8.87 -7.41
N ARG A 8 -5.78 8.68 -8.03
CA ARG A 8 -7.00 8.51 -7.29
C ARG A 8 -6.93 7.16 -6.60
N ARG A 9 -7.79 6.95 -5.60
CA ARG A 9 -7.70 5.71 -4.81
C ARG A 9 -7.79 4.46 -5.68
N LYS A 10 -8.68 4.48 -6.67
CA LYS A 10 -8.81 3.34 -7.56
C LYS A 10 -7.52 3.07 -8.31
N ASP A 11 -6.92 4.12 -8.85
CA ASP A 11 -5.69 3.97 -9.62
C ASP A 11 -4.51 3.63 -8.73
N ALA A 12 -4.50 4.16 -7.51
CA ALA A 12 -3.45 3.82 -6.56
C ALA A 12 -3.50 2.33 -6.22
N GLY A 13 -4.70 1.80 -6.03
CA GLY A 13 -4.84 0.38 -5.78
C GLY A 13 -4.38 -0.46 -6.94
N ALA A 14 -4.74 -0.04 -8.15
CA ALA A 14 -4.30 -0.76 -9.34
C ALA A 14 -2.78 -0.72 -9.49
N TYR A 15 -2.19 0.44 -9.22
CA TYR A 15 -0.75 0.59 -9.30
C TYR A 15 -0.04 -0.32 -8.30
N LEU A 16 -0.52 -0.35 -7.07
CA LEU A 16 0.10 -1.18 -6.04
C LEU A 16 -0.02 -2.66 -6.38
N ARG A 17 -1.17 -3.08 -6.85
CA ARG A 17 -1.34 -4.48 -7.20
C ARG A 17 -0.47 -4.87 -8.39
N ALA A 18 -0.36 -4.00 -9.37
CA ALA A 18 0.46 -4.29 -10.54
C ALA A 18 1.94 -4.29 -10.21
N THR A 19 2.35 -3.41 -9.30
CA THR A 19 3.77 -3.26 -8.99
C THR A 19 4.23 -4.19 -7.88
N PHE A 20 3.43 -4.32 -6.83
CA PHE A 20 3.83 -5.07 -5.65
C PHE A 20 2.97 -6.31 -5.38
N GLY A 21 1.84 -6.40 -6.01
CA GLY A 21 0.98 -7.56 -5.86
C GLY A 21 0.00 -7.49 -4.71
N PHE A 22 -0.10 -6.34 -4.03
CA PHE A 22 -1.07 -6.19 -2.95
C PHE A 22 -1.51 -4.73 -2.87
N GLY A 23 -2.53 -4.48 -2.07
CA GLY A 23 -2.99 -3.12 -1.86
C GLY A 23 -4.06 -2.72 -2.86
N SER A 24 -5.25 -3.23 -2.73
CA SER A 24 -6.33 -2.86 -3.64
C SER A 24 -6.99 -1.57 -3.20
N GLU A 25 -7.85 -1.05 -4.05
CA GLU A 25 -8.66 0.12 -3.72
C GLU A 25 -9.42 -0.09 -2.40
N LYS A 26 -9.98 -1.27 -2.25
CA LYS A 26 -10.73 -1.60 -1.07
C LYS A 26 -9.85 -1.58 0.18
N THR A 27 -8.64 -2.12 0.05
CA THR A 27 -7.69 -2.11 1.15
C THR A 27 -7.30 -0.69 1.52
N LEU A 28 -7.04 0.16 0.52
CA LEU A 28 -6.68 1.54 0.79
C LEU A 28 -7.81 2.29 1.49
N ALA A 29 -9.05 2.04 1.08
CA ALA A 29 -10.19 2.69 1.70
C ALA A 29 -10.31 2.26 3.16
N LYS A 30 -10.12 0.99 3.44
CA LYS A 30 -10.21 0.49 4.80
C LYS A 30 -9.11 1.09 5.66
N LEU A 31 -7.89 1.14 5.15
CA LEU A 31 -6.78 1.70 5.91
C LEU A 31 -6.90 3.20 6.10
N ALA A 32 -7.49 3.89 5.15
CA ALA A 32 -7.73 5.32 5.32
C ALA A 32 -8.67 5.58 6.49
N CYS A 33 -9.58 4.66 6.72
CA CYS A 33 -10.52 4.79 7.80
C CYS A 33 -9.92 4.35 9.13
N MET A 34 -9.15 3.28 9.12
CA MET A 34 -8.63 2.68 10.34
C MET A 34 -7.22 3.11 10.69
N GLY A 35 -6.52 3.66 9.74
CA GLY A 35 -5.12 4.01 9.93
C GLY A 35 -4.20 2.93 9.45
N GLY A 36 -2.94 3.27 9.23
CA GLY A 36 -1.93 2.31 8.82
C GLY A 36 -1.69 2.22 7.33
N GLY A 37 -2.41 2.99 6.54
CA GLY A 37 -2.18 3.01 5.10
C GLY A 37 -1.24 4.10 4.69
N PRO A 38 -1.02 4.24 3.38
CA PRO A 38 -0.17 5.32 2.90
C PRO A 38 -0.85 6.67 3.12
N GLU A 39 -0.05 7.68 3.30
CA GLU A 39 -0.58 9.02 3.44
C GLU A 39 -1.25 9.45 2.16
N TYR A 40 -2.26 10.27 2.29
CA TYR A 40 -2.95 10.78 1.12
C TYR A 40 -3.26 12.25 1.32
N ARG A 41 -3.64 12.89 0.22
CA ARG A 41 -4.02 14.29 0.24
C ARG A 41 -5.42 14.41 -0.30
N LYS A 42 -6.07 15.51 0.03
CA LYS A 42 -7.41 15.76 -0.45
C LYS A 42 -7.45 17.04 -1.26
N VAL A 43 -8.17 16.97 -2.37
CA VAL A 43 -8.44 18.14 -3.18
C VAL A 43 -9.96 18.22 -3.24
N GLY A 44 -10.52 19.06 -2.36
CA GLY A 44 -11.96 19.05 -2.19
C GLY A 44 -12.39 17.68 -1.65
N PRO A 45 -13.38 17.05 -2.26
CA PRO A 45 -13.81 15.74 -1.83
C PRO A 45 -12.94 14.61 -2.39
N MET A 46 -11.97 14.95 -3.25
CA MET A 46 -11.20 13.94 -3.95
C MET A 46 -9.96 13.55 -3.16
N VAL A 47 -9.77 12.25 -2.99
CA VAL A 47 -8.58 11.72 -2.31
C VAL A 47 -7.55 11.34 -3.36
N ILE A 48 -6.32 11.79 -3.18
CA ILE A 48 -5.24 11.43 -4.09
C ILE A 48 -4.05 10.92 -3.29
N TYR A 49 -3.27 10.06 -3.93
CA TYR A 49 -2.08 9.48 -3.34
C TYR A 49 -0.89 9.83 -4.21
N GLU A 50 0.22 10.15 -3.58
CA GLU A 50 1.46 10.39 -4.31
C GLU A 50 2.14 9.07 -4.60
N LYS A 51 2.71 8.95 -5.78
CA LYS A 51 3.37 7.71 -6.19
C LYS A 51 4.48 7.33 -5.23
N ASP A 52 5.33 8.29 -4.88
CA ASP A 52 6.46 8.01 -4.00
C ASP A 52 5.99 7.55 -2.63
N THR A 53 4.92 8.14 -2.15
CA THR A 53 4.35 7.77 -0.86
C THR A 53 3.80 6.35 -0.89
N LEU A 54 3.15 5.99 -1.99
CA LEU A 54 2.64 4.64 -2.15
C LEU A 54 3.78 3.62 -2.15
N GLU A 55 4.84 3.93 -2.86
CA GLU A 55 5.98 3.02 -2.94
C GLU A 55 6.65 2.86 -1.59
N ALA A 56 6.85 3.97 -0.88
CA ALA A 56 7.48 3.91 0.42
C ALA A 56 6.64 3.09 1.40
N TRP A 57 5.34 3.30 1.37
CA TRP A 57 4.45 2.53 2.24
C TRP A 57 4.50 1.04 1.89
N ALA A 58 4.47 0.71 0.60
CA ALA A 58 4.49 -0.68 0.19
C ALA A 58 5.77 -1.38 0.60
N LEU A 59 6.89 -0.70 0.42
CA LEU A 59 8.18 -1.28 0.80
C LEU A 59 8.25 -1.50 2.30
N LYS A 60 7.67 -0.60 3.07
CA LYS A 60 7.63 -0.75 4.50
C LYS A 60 6.79 -1.94 4.92
N GLN A 61 5.68 -2.19 4.20
CA GLN A 61 4.82 -3.33 4.49
C GLN A 61 5.52 -4.65 4.18
N ILE A 62 6.33 -4.67 3.13
CA ILE A 62 7.05 -5.87 2.75
C ILE A 62 8.06 -6.27 3.82
N GLY A 63 8.77 -5.30 4.34
CA GLY A 63 9.75 -5.57 5.37
C GLY A 63 10.97 -6.29 4.85
N ALA A 64 11.73 -6.87 5.75
CA ALA A 64 12.96 -7.54 5.40
C ALA A 64 12.68 -8.94 4.88
N PRO A 65 13.57 -9.49 4.05
CA PRO A 65 13.40 -10.85 3.58
C PRO A 65 13.41 -11.83 4.74
N ILE A 66 12.61 -12.85 4.62
CA ILE A 66 12.54 -13.88 5.64
C ILE A 66 13.21 -15.12 5.09
N ARG A 67 14.18 -15.62 5.83
CA ARG A 67 14.94 -16.78 5.38
C ARG A 67 14.40 -18.09 5.87
N HIS A 68 13.73 -18.05 7.00
CA HIS A 68 13.20 -19.26 7.62
C HIS A 68 11.74 -19.13 7.84
N THR A 69 11.03 -20.21 7.71
CA THR A 69 9.62 -20.23 8.02
C THR A 69 9.38 -19.86 9.48
N SER A 70 10.28 -20.26 10.35
CA SER A 70 10.09 -19.95 11.76
C SER A 70 10.19 -18.45 12.01
N GLU A 71 10.99 -17.73 11.22
CA GLU A 71 11.00 -16.27 11.34
C GLU A 71 9.64 -15.68 10.97
N ALA A 72 9.05 -16.22 9.92
CA ALA A 72 7.74 -15.74 9.51
C ALA A 72 6.71 -16.05 10.57
N ASP A 73 6.79 -17.20 11.17
CA ASP A 73 5.86 -17.58 12.22
C ASP A 73 5.99 -16.69 13.44
N LEU A 74 7.19 -16.28 13.76
CA LEU A 74 7.39 -15.41 14.91
C LEU A 74 6.89 -14.01 14.64
N ASN A 75 7.03 -13.54 13.42
CA ASN A 75 6.67 -12.18 13.10
C ASN A 75 5.23 -12.03 12.70
N ASN A 76 4.63 -13.09 12.16
CA ASN A 76 3.29 -12.99 11.68
C ASN A 76 2.49 -14.03 12.36
N ASN A 77 1.24 -13.85 12.49
CA ASN A 77 0.41 -14.81 12.98
C ASN A 77 0.43 -15.94 12.09
N PRO A 78 0.70 -17.11 12.52
CA PRO A 78 0.74 -18.26 11.67
C PRO A 78 -0.62 -18.50 11.19
N ILE A 79 -0.75 -18.70 10.11
CA ILE A 79 -1.96 -18.88 9.72
C ILE A 79 -2.24 -20.13 9.54
N LYS A 80 -2.12 -20.54 9.67
CA LYS A 80 -2.14 -21.51 9.46
C LYS A 80 -2.67 -21.84 9.12
#